data_7be16a6e0be69d1f483dc28021f30e61
#
_entry.id   7be16a6e0be69d1f483dc28021f30e61
#
_cell.length_a   1.000
_cell.length_b   1.000
_cell.length_c   1.000
_cell.angle_alpha   90.00
_cell.angle_beta   90.00
_cell.angle_gamma   90.00
#
_symmetry.space_group_name_H-M   'P 1'
#
loop_
_entity.id
_entity.type
_entity.pdbx_description
1 polymer ?
#
loop_
_entity_poly.entity_id
_entity_poly.type
_entity_poly.pdbx_seq_one_letter_code
_entity_poly.pdbx_strand_id
1 'polypeptide(L)'
;GVDSTVSAILLKQQGFDVIGVMLKLWAEEGFNRENQCCSIEAANQAHRIATKIDIPFYLLDAVEPFYKAVVQPFISSYLSGETPNPCAWCNPLVRWKQLLLYADAMNADYVATGHYVRTIKDAEGFVHLFRGMDSQKDQSYVISRLSQDQLQRSIFPVGDYFKSQVRKISAEYHLPYSE
;
A
#
# COMPACT_ATOMS: atom_id res chain seq x y z
N GLY A 1 8.01 4.80 0.05
CA GLY A 1 7.65 6.16 0.45
C GLY A 1 7.50 6.29 1.97
N VAL A 2 7.43 7.53 2.50
CA VAL A 2 7.40 7.82 3.96
C VAL A 2 6.38 6.97 4.71
N ASP A 3 5.13 6.98 4.26
CA ASP A 3 4.03 6.36 4.99
C ASP A 3 4.17 4.84 5.14
N SER A 4 4.53 4.16 4.06
CA SER A 4 4.77 2.70 4.10
C SER A 4 6.01 2.33 4.93
N THR A 5 7.05 3.16 4.89
CA THR A 5 8.25 2.92 5.69
C THR A 5 7.97 3.12 7.18
N VAL A 6 7.27 4.19 7.55
CA VAL A 6 6.87 4.42 8.94
C VAL A 6 5.91 3.33 9.42
N SER A 7 5.00 2.84 8.56
CA SER A 7 4.18 1.68 8.88
C SER A 7 5.00 0.45 9.24
N ALA A 8 6.06 0.15 8.47
CA ALA A 8 6.96 -0.96 8.76
C ALA A 8 7.71 -0.78 10.09
N ILE A 9 8.17 0.44 10.39
CA ILE A 9 8.82 0.76 11.66
C ILE A 9 7.88 0.55 12.85
N LEU A 10 6.67 1.07 12.76
CA LEU A 10 5.66 0.94 13.82
C LEU A 10 5.32 -0.53 14.10
N LEU A 11 5.21 -1.36 13.06
CA LEU A 11 4.98 -2.79 13.21
C LEU A 11 6.17 -3.50 13.86
N LYS A 12 7.41 -3.19 13.45
CA LYS A 12 8.61 -3.74 14.13
C LYS A 12 8.65 -3.36 15.61
N GLN A 13 8.32 -2.13 15.97
CA GLN A 13 8.24 -1.68 17.36
C GLN A 13 7.17 -2.43 18.17
N GLN A 14 6.12 -2.91 17.50
CA GLN A 14 5.06 -3.73 18.09
C GLN A 14 5.42 -5.23 18.17
N GLY A 15 6.60 -5.62 17.68
CA GLY A 15 7.09 -7.00 17.73
C GLY A 15 6.68 -7.89 16.56
N PHE A 16 6.16 -7.32 15.47
CA PHE A 16 5.88 -8.08 14.25
C PHE A 16 7.16 -8.40 13.48
N ASP A 17 7.21 -9.59 12.90
CA ASP A 17 8.16 -9.92 11.83
C ASP A 17 7.67 -9.27 10.53
N VAL A 18 8.42 -8.28 10.05
CA VAL A 18 8.00 -7.44 8.92
C VAL A 18 8.77 -7.78 7.67
N ILE A 19 8.06 -7.98 6.57
CA ILE A 19 8.60 -8.17 5.22
C ILE A 19 8.17 -6.99 4.36
N GLY A 20 9.12 -6.29 3.75
CA GLY A 20 8.87 -5.22 2.80
C GLY A 20 8.52 -5.77 1.42
N VAL A 21 7.44 -5.28 0.83
CA VAL A 21 6.99 -5.69 -0.50
C VAL A 21 6.69 -4.46 -1.35
N MET A 22 7.17 -4.45 -2.59
CA MET A 22 6.82 -3.48 -3.60
C MET A 22 6.21 -4.18 -4.81
N LEU A 23 5.04 -3.73 -5.25
CA LEU A 23 4.40 -4.22 -6.47
C LEU A 23 4.87 -3.39 -7.66
N LYS A 24 5.42 -4.04 -8.69
CA LYS A 24 5.62 -3.44 -9.99
C LYS A 24 4.31 -3.54 -10.76
N LEU A 25 3.64 -2.40 -10.95
CA LEU A 25 2.31 -2.32 -11.56
C LEU A 25 2.35 -1.92 -13.03
N TRP A 26 3.42 -1.25 -13.48
CA TRP A 26 3.53 -0.73 -14.83
C TRP A 26 4.92 -0.99 -15.41
N ALA A 27 4.95 -1.42 -16.66
CA ALA A 27 6.17 -1.49 -17.45
C ALA A 27 5.81 -1.05 -18.88
N GLU A 28 6.21 0.14 -19.28
CA GLU A 28 6.06 0.63 -20.63
C GLU A 28 7.43 0.74 -21.26
N GLU A 29 7.67 -0.05 -22.31
CA GLU A 29 8.85 0.06 -23.15
C GLU A 29 8.71 1.34 -23.99
N GLY A 30 9.59 2.32 -23.79
CA GLY A 30 9.71 3.51 -24.63
C GLY A 30 9.26 4.85 -24.03
N PHE A 31 8.53 4.91 -22.94
CA PHE A 31 8.23 6.15 -22.21
C PHE A 31 9.24 6.37 -21.08
N ASN A 32 10.41 6.82 -21.44
CA ASN A 32 11.37 7.40 -20.51
C ASN A 32 10.83 8.72 -19.98
N ARG A 33 10.72 8.82 -18.68
CA ARG A 33 10.58 9.98 -17.79
C ARG A 33 9.21 10.09 -17.12
N GLU A 34 9.24 9.98 -15.80
CA GLU A 34 8.26 10.47 -14.81
C GLU A 34 7.26 9.49 -14.17
N ASN A 35 7.17 8.22 -14.53
CA ASN A 35 6.41 7.27 -13.69
C ASN A 35 7.24 6.82 -12.49
N GLN A 36 7.38 7.69 -11.50
CA GLN A 36 8.24 7.53 -10.32
C GLN A 36 7.85 6.33 -9.42
N CYS A 37 6.64 5.79 -9.55
CA CYS A 37 6.16 4.75 -8.65
C CYS A 37 6.69 3.34 -8.93
N CYS A 38 7.20 3.06 -10.14
CA CYS A 38 7.63 1.72 -10.56
C CYS A 38 9.00 1.71 -11.23
N SER A 39 9.79 2.77 -11.07
CA SER A 39 11.13 2.85 -11.64
C SER A 39 12.12 1.94 -10.90
N ILE A 40 13.20 1.56 -11.57
CA ILE A 40 14.31 0.80 -10.97
C ILE A 40 14.90 1.60 -9.78
N GLU A 41 14.98 2.92 -9.91
CA GLU A 41 15.46 3.83 -8.85
C GLU A 41 14.56 3.75 -7.61
N ALA A 42 13.24 3.75 -7.80
CA ALA A 42 12.28 3.62 -6.70
C ALA A 42 12.40 2.27 -5.99
N ALA A 43 12.60 1.18 -6.75
CA ALA A 43 12.83 -0.15 -6.19
C ALA A 43 14.16 -0.24 -5.42
N ASN A 44 15.25 0.30 -6.00
CA ASN A 44 16.55 0.37 -5.34
C ASN A 44 16.50 1.20 -4.05
N GLN A 45 15.73 2.29 -4.05
CA GLN A 45 15.55 3.12 -2.88
C GLN A 45 14.72 2.40 -1.80
N ALA A 46 13.64 1.73 -2.19
CA ALA A 46 12.85 0.91 -1.26
C ALA A 46 13.70 -0.20 -0.63
N HIS A 47 14.54 -0.86 -1.42
CA HIS A 47 15.49 -1.87 -0.92
C HIS A 47 16.49 -1.28 0.08
N ARG A 48 17.11 -0.12 -0.22
CA ARG A 48 18.04 0.56 0.71
C ARG A 48 17.35 0.94 2.02
N ILE A 49 16.10 1.41 1.97
CA ILE A 49 15.32 1.72 3.16
C ILE A 49 15.03 0.46 3.97
N ALA A 50 14.60 -0.62 3.31
CA ALA A 50 14.35 -1.90 3.96
C ALA A 50 15.61 -2.44 4.68
N THR A 51 16.77 -2.38 4.02
CA THR A 51 18.07 -2.72 4.63
C THR A 51 18.36 -1.84 5.87
N LYS A 52 18.09 -0.54 5.78
CA LYS A 52 18.34 0.40 6.88
C LYS A 52 17.47 0.12 8.11
N ILE A 53 16.23 -0.30 7.91
CA ILE A 53 15.34 -0.69 9.01
C ILE A 53 15.39 -2.18 9.33
N ASP A 54 16.33 -2.89 8.70
CA ASP A 54 16.60 -4.32 8.93
C ASP A 54 15.34 -5.18 8.74
N ILE A 55 14.79 -5.16 7.52
CA ILE A 55 13.72 -6.06 7.06
C ILE A 55 14.04 -6.64 5.68
N PRO A 56 13.66 -7.88 5.38
CA PRO A 56 13.73 -8.42 4.02
C PRO A 56 12.83 -7.62 3.08
N PHE A 57 13.22 -7.55 1.80
CA PHE A 57 12.47 -6.80 0.78
C PHE A 57 12.34 -7.59 -0.52
N TYR A 58 11.13 -7.58 -1.09
CA TYR A 58 10.81 -8.25 -2.34
C TYR A 58 10.10 -7.30 -3.31
N LEU A 59 10.51 -7.39 -4.59
CA LEU A 59 9.83 -6.74 -5.70
C LEU A 59 8.99 -7.79 -6.43
N LEU A 60 7.70 -7.56 -6.52
CA LEU A 60 6.74 -8.49 -7.12
C LEU A 60 6.20 -7.93 -8.42
N ASP A 61 6.22 -8.73 -9.48
CA ASP A 61 5.63 -8.35 -10.75
C ASP A 61 4.11 -8.53 -10.71
N ALA A 62 3.39 -7.43 -10.91
CA ALA A 62 1.93 -7.39 -11.00
C ALA A 62 1.47 -6.58 -12.24
N VAL A 63 2.33 -6.46 -13.26
CA VAL A 63 2.06 -5.68 -14.48
C VAL A 63 0.85 -6.26 -15.22
N GLU A 64 0.84 -7.54 -15.50
CA GLU A 64 -0.26 -8.17 -16.23
C GLU A 64 -1.59 -8.14 -15.45
N PRO A 65 -1.65 -8.50 -14.16
CA PRO A 65 -2.85 -8.31 -13.34
C PRO A 65 -3.35 -6.86 -13.32
N PHE A 66 -2.46 -5.88 -13.21
CA PHE A 66 -2.81 -4.47 -13.21
C PHE A 66 -3.37 -4.03 -14.56
N TYR A 67 -2.72 -4.40 -15.65
CA TYR A 67 -3.19 -4.07 -16.99
C TYR A 67 -4.60 -4.60 -17.25
N LYS A 68 -4.86 -5.88 -16.97
CA LYS A 68 -6.17 -6.52 -17.19
C LYS A 68 -7.27 -5.97 -16.28
N ALA A 69 -6.98 -5.77 -15.00
CA ALA A 69 -8.02 -5.41 -14.03
C ALA A 69 -8.25 -3.90 -13.87
N VAL A 70 -7.29 -3.09 -14.30
CA VAL A 70 -7.36 -1.63 -14.10
C VAL A 70 -7.24 -0.86 -15.41
N VAL A 71 -6.18 -1.11 -16.19
CA VAL A 71 -5.90 -0.28 -17.38
C VAL A 71 -6.93 -0.51 -18.48
N GLN A 72 -7.20 -1.75 -18.85
CA GLN A 72 -8.18 -2.05 -19.89
C GLN A 72 -9.59 -1.56 -19.54
N PRO A 73 -10.15 -1.83 -18.34
CA PRO A 73 -11.45 -1.29 -17.94
C PRO A 73 -11.45 0.24 -17.88
N PHE A 74 -10.35 0.87 -17.42
CA PHE A 74 -10.24 2.33 -17.39
C PHE A 74 -10.37 2.93 -18.79
N ILE A 75 -9.63 2.39 -19.77
CA ILE A 75 -9.69 2.86 -21.16
C ILE A 75 -11.11 2.67 -21.72
N SER A 76 -11.71 1.50 -21.51
CA SER A 76 -13.06 1.19 -22.00
C SER A 76 -14.11 2.15 -21.43
N SER A 77 -14.11 2.36 -20.10
CA SER A 77 -15.05 3.29 -19.45
C SER A 77 -14.86 4.73 -19.94
N TYR A 78 -13.59 5.16 -20.08
CA TYR A 78 -13.31 6.51 -20.55
C TYR A 78 -13.81 6.73 -21.99
N LEU A 79 -13.61 5.75 -22.87
CA LEU A 79 -14.12 5.80 -24.25
C LEU A 79 -15.65 5.78 -24.31
N SER A 80 -16.32 5.22 -23.30
CA SER A 80 -17.78 5.24 -23.17
C SER A 80 -18.32 6.53 -22.53
N GLY A 81 -17.46 7.51 -22.24
CA GLY A 81 -17.85 8.79 -21.63
C GLY A 81 -18.04 8.74 -20.10
N GLU A 82 -17.62 7.66 -19.45
CA GLU A 82 -17.64 7.55 -17.99
C GLU A 82 -16.37 8.13 -17.36
N THR A 83 -16.44 8.51 -16.09
CA THR A 83 -15.28 8.95 -15.31
C THR A 83 -14.92 7.89 -14.27
N PRO A 84 -14.12 6.87 -14.62
CA PRO A 84 -13.80 5.78 -13.71
C PRO A 84 -12.83 6.21 -12.61
N ASN A 85 -12.93 5.56 -11.43
CA ASN A 85 -11.95 5.68 -10.36
C ASN A 85 -11.05 4.43 -10.33
N PRO A 86 -9.87 4.45 -10.97
CA PRO A 86 -8.99 3.28 -11.06
C PRO A 86 -8.47 2.84 -9.70
N CYS A 87 -8.30 3.73 -8.72
CA CYS A 87 -7.83 3.38 -7.39
C CYS A 87 -8.82 2.48 -6.64
N ALA A 88 -10.13 2.71 -6.84
CA ALA A 88 -11.18 1.90 -6.22
C ALA A 88 -11.22 0.46 -6.78
N TRP A 89 -10.68 0.22 -7.98
CA TRP A 89 -10.54 -1.11 -8.56
C TRP A 89 -9.17 -1.73 -8.29
N CYS A 90 -8.10 -0.92 -8.38
CA CYS A 90 -6.73 -1.37 -8.19
C CYS A 90 -6.52 -1.99 -6.80
N ASN A 91 -7.05 -1.36 -5.75
CA ASN A 91 -6.81 -1.85 -4.40
C ASN A 91 -7.37 -3.28 -4.19
N PRO A 92 -8.68 -3.57 -4.34
CA PRO A 92 -9.19 -4.92 -4.09
C PRO A 92 -8.74 -5.95 -5.13
N LEU A 93 -8.72 -5.58 -6.42
CA LEU A 93 -8.55 -6.55 -7.51
C LEU A 93 -7.08 -6.86 -7.85
N VAL A 94 -6.17 -5.93 -7.56
CA VAL A 94 -4.75 -6.11 -7.85
C VAL A 94 -3.93 -6.07 -6.57
N ARG A 95 -3.89 -4.92 -5.89
CA ARG A 95 -2.96 -4.71 -4.78
C ARG A 95 -3.19 -5.72 -3.65
N TRP A 96 -4.41 -5.79 -3.09
CA TRP A 96 -4.71 -6.73 -2.02
C TRP A 96 -4.66 -8.17 -2.48
N LYS A 97 -5.20 -8.46 -3.66
CA LYS A 97 -5.16 -9.82 -4.21
C LYS A 97 -3.72 -10.34 -4.34
N GLN A 98 -2.81 -9.54 -4.91
CA GLN A 98 -1.42 -9.95 -5.07
C GLN A 98 -0.70 -10.04 -3.71
N LEU A 99 -0.87 -9.04 -2.84
CA LEU A 99 -0.23 -9.04 -1.53
C LEU A 99 -0.68 -10.21 -0.66
N LEU A 100 -1.97 -10.58 -0.67
CA LEU A 100 -2.48 -11.73 0.08
C LEU A 100 -1.97 -13.06 -0.47
N LEU A 101 -1.89 -13.22 -1.80
CA LEU A 101 -1.27 -14.41 -2.41
C LEU A 101 0.19 -14.59 -1.96
N TYR A 102 0.94 -13.49 -1.87
CA TYR A 102 2.31 -13.53 -1.38
C TYR A 102 2.39 -13.73 0.14
N ALA A 103 1.48 -13.12 0.89
CA ALA A 103 1.38 -13.36 2.33
C ALA A 103 1.18 -14.85 2.63
N ASP A 104 0.27 -15.50 1.89
CA ASP A 104 0.04 -16.95 2.02
C ASP A 104 1.29 -17.77 1.67
N ALA A 105 1.98 -17.42 0.58
CA ALA A 105 3.20 -18.10 0.15
C ALA A 105 4.37 -17.93 1.16
N MET A 106 4.37 -16.85 1.93
CA MET A 106 5.40 -16.54 2.93
C MET A 106 4.96 -16.88 4.36
N ASN A 107 3.79 -17.49 4.56
CA ASN A 107 3.18 -17.76 5.85
C ASN A 107 3.03 -16.48 6.71
N ALA A 108 2.72 -15.34 6.07
CA ALA A 108 2.45 -14.10 6.77
C ALA A 108 0.94 -13.96 7.04
N ASP A 109 0.60 -13.57 8.28
CA ASP A 109 -0.79 -13.47 8.72
C ASP A 109 -1.50 -12.25 8.14
N TYR A 110 -0.77 -11.14 7.96
CA TYR A 110 -1.34 -9.84 7.62
C TYR A 110 -0.64 -9.17 6.45
N VAL A 111 -1.39 -8.31 5.79
CA VAL A 111 -0.89 -7.30 4.84
C VAL A 111 -1.00 -5.93 5.50
N ALA A 112 0.09 -5.17 5.51
CA ALA A 112 0.09 -3.82 6.04
C ALA A 112 0.37 -2.78 4.95
N THR A 113 -0.25 -1.64 5.06
CA THR A 113 -0.04 -0.52 4.12
C THR A 113 0.01 0.82 4.84
N GLY A 114 0.63 1.81 4.18
CA GLY A 114 0.70 3.19 4.67
C GLY A 114 -0.55 4.04 4.37
N HIS A 115 -1.73 3.45 4.26
CA HIS A 115 -2.95 4.22 4.06
C HIS A 115 -3.46 4.82 5.37
N TYR A 116 -3.92 6.06 5.28
CA TYR A 116 -4.53 6.79 6.40
C TYR A 116 -5.99 6.38 6.56
N VAL A 117 -6.20 5.21 7.14
CA VAL A 117 -7.53 4.65 7.47
C VAL A 117 -7.44 3.90 8.79
N ARG A 118 -8.55 3.73 9.46
CA ARG A 118 -8.67 2.95 10.70
C ARG A 118 -9.64 1.80 10.51
N THR A 119 -9.41 0.74 11.22
CA THR A 119 -10.29 -0.43 11.24
C THR A 119 -10.62 -0.81 12.68
N ILE A 120 -11.86 -1.19 12.91
CA ILE A 120 -12.33 -1.70 14.20
C ILE A 120 -13.08 -2.99 13.93
N LYS A 121 -12.73 -4.04 14.67
CA LYS A 121 -13.43 -5.32 14.63
C LYS A 121 -14.53 -5.31 15.68
N ASP A 122 -15.77 -5.65 15.28
CA ASP A 122 -16.90 -5.77 16.20
C ASP A 122 -16.93 -7.13 16.90
N ALA A 123 -17.92 -7.31 17.77
CA ALA A 123 -18.09 -8.54 18.55
C ALA A 123 -18.46 -9.76 17.68
N GLU A 124 -19.09 -9.53 16.54
CA GLU A 124 -19.45 -10.54 15.56
C GLU A 124 -18.29 -10.92 14.64
N GLY A 125 -17.17 -10.20 14.72
CA GLY A 125 -15.96 -10.45 13.96
C GLY A 125 -15.87 -9.68 12.63
N PHE A 126 -16.82 -8.80 12.31
CA PHE A 126 -16.75 -7.94 11.14
C PHE A 126 -15.79 -6.78 11.37
N VAL A 127 -15.05 -6.45 10.33
CA VAL A 127 -14.11 -5.32 10.34
C VAL A 127 -14.77 -4.12 9.67
N HIS A 128 -14.95 -3.05 10.44
CA HIS A 128 -15.48 -1.78 9.98
C HIS A 128 -14.35 -0.82 9.61
N LEU A 129 -14.50 -0.16 8.47
CA LEU A 129 -13.54 0.82 7.97
C LEU A 129 -13.97 2.23 8.41
N PHE A 130 -13.03 2.97 8.99
CA PHE A 130 -13.22 4.34 9.43
C PHE A 130 -12.21 5.27 8.76
N ARG A 131 -12.55 6.56 8.72
CA ARG A 131 -11.61 7.60 8.30
C ARG A 131 -10.37 7.60 9.17
N GLY A 132 -9.22 7.94 8.58
CA GLY A 132 -7.99 8.19 9.31
C GLY A 132 -8.12 9.35 10.30
N MET A 133 -7.24 9.39 11.30
CA MET A 133 -7.18 10.50 12.27
C MET A 133 -6.92 11.84 11.57
N ASP A 134 -6.04 11.86 10.60
CA ASP A 134 -5.78 13.04 9.77
C ASP A 134 -6.84 13.16 8.67
N SER A 135 -7.82 14.02 8.87
CA SER A 135 -8.92 14.22 7.92
C SER A 135 -8.47 14.78 6.56
N GLN A 136 -7.31 15.47 6.52
CA GLN A 136 -6.75 15.98 5.26
C GLN A 136 -6.00 14.91 4.47
N LYS A 137 -5.68 13.79 5.10
CA LYS A 137 -4.98 12.65 4.50
C LYS A 137 -5.83 11.39 4.41
N ASP A 138 -7.11 11.47 4.80
CA ASP A 138 -8.02 10.34 4.76
C ASP A 138 -8.03 9.65 3.39
N GLN A 139 -7.87 8.33 3.41
CA GLN A 139 -7.83 7.46 2.23
C GLN A 139 -8.87 6.33 2.30
N SER A 140 -9.86 6.46 3.18
CA SER A 140 -10.92 5.46 3.33
C SER A 140 -11.66 5.18 2.03
N TYR A 141 -11.83 6.20 1.18
CA TYR A 141 -12.55 6.09 -0.09
C TYR A 141 -11.85 5.15 -1.11
N VAL A 142 -10.51 5.08 -1.14
CA VAL A 142 -9.79 4.19 -2.07
C VAL A 142 -9.75 2.74 -1.59
N ILE A 143 -10.06 2.49 -0.32
CA ILE A 143 -10.06 1.17 0.33
C ILE A 143 -11.48 0.64 0.56
N SER A 144 -12.50 1.47 0.41
CA SER A 144 -13.90 1.16 0.72
C SER A 144 -14.48 -0.08 0.03
N ARG A 145 -13.83 -0.57 -1.02
CA ARG A 145 -14.25 -1.76 -1.78
C ARG A 145 -13.54 -3.05 -1.39
N LEU A 146 -12.72 -3.04 -0.35
CA LEU A 146 -12.12 -4.26 0.17
C LEU A 146 -13.20 -5.17 0.78
N SER A 147 -13.09 -6.47 0.51
CA SER A 147 -13.96 -7.48 1.13
C SER A 147 -13.61 -7.64 2.62
N GLN A 148 -14.52 -8.30 3.37
CA GLN A 148 -14.26 -8.64 4.77
C GLN A 148 -13.01 -9.51 4.94
N ASP A 149 -12.81 -10.50 4.06
CA ASP A 149 -11.61 -11.35 4.09
C ASP A 149 -10.33 -10.52 3.90
N GLN A 150 -10.36 -9.53 3.00
CA GLN A 150 -9.25 -8.61 2.79
C GLN A 150 -9.04 -7.68 3.99
N LEU A 151 -10.10 -7.14 4.58
CA LEU A 151 -10.02 -6.25 5.73
C LEU A 151 -9.53 -6.97 6.99
N GLN A 152 -9.99 -8.20 7.24
CA GLN A 152 -9.58 -9.00 8.41
C GLN A 152 -8.08 -9.32 8.42
N ARG A 153 -7.45 -9.35 7.26
CA ARG A 153 -6.01 -9.55 7.09
C ARG A 153 -5.25 -8.26 6.81
N SER A 154 -5.83 -7.10 7.09
CA SER A 154 -5.23 -5.80 6.80
C SER A 154 -4.89 -5.02 8.06
N ILE A 155 -3.70 -4.39 8.09
CA ILE A 155 -3.27 -3.47 9.13
C ILE A 155 -2.91 -2.13 8.50
N PHE A 156 -3.33 -1.04 9.14
CA PHE A 156 -3.09 0.32 8.70
C PHE A 156 -2.38 1.13 9.80
N PRO A 157 -1.08 0.93 10.02
CA PRO A 157 -0.38 1.44 11.21
C PRO A 157 -0.39 2.96 11.34
N VAL A 158 -0.48 3.69 10.23
CA VAL A 158 -0.49 5.17 10.24
C VAL A 158 -1.89 5.77 10.32
N GLY A 159 -2.93 4.96 10.40
CA GLY A 159 -4.31 5.42 10.45
C GLY A 159 -4.65 6.29 11.66
N ASP A 160 -3.99 6.06 12.79
CA ASP A 160 -4.14 6.80 14.04
C ASP A 160 -3.13 7.94 14.21
N TYR A 161 -2.41 8.32 13.13
CA TYR A 161 -1.40 9.37 13.15
C TYR A 161 -1.75 10.52 12.21
N PHE A 162 -1.37 11.73 12.60
CA PHE A 162 -1.31 12.86 11.68
C PHE A 162 -0.07 12.78 10.79
N LYS A 163 -0.14 13.32 9.57
CA LYS A 163 1.00 13.32 8.63
C LYS A 163 2.26 13.96 9.22
N SER A 164 2.10 14.99 10.06
CA SER A 164 3.21 15.62 10.78
C SER A 164 3.92 14.66 11.73
N GLN A 165 3.18 13.81 12.45
CA GLN A 165 3.76 12.77 13.32
C GLN A 165 4.51 11.71 12.52
N VAL A 166 3.93 11.27 11.39
CA VAL A 166 4.57 10.32 10.48
C VAL A 166 5.88 10.88 9.92
N ARG A 167 5.92 12.17 9.56
CA ARG A 167 7.16 12.83 9.14
C ARG A 167 8.19 12.92 10.27
N LYS A 168 7.75 13.21 11.50
CA LYS A 168 8.64 13.23 12.67
C LYS A 168 9.29 11.87 12.90
N ILE A 169 8.53 10.79 12.91
CA ILE A 169 9.06 9.42 13.01
C ILE A 169 10.04 9.14 11.87
N SER A 170 9.71 9.52 10.64
CA SER A 170 10.61 9.37 9.49
C SER A 170 11.95 10.08 9.70
N ALA A 171 11.94 11.29 10.28
CA ALA A 171 13.13 12.08 10.56
C ALA A 171 13.99 11.44 11.67
N GLU A 172 13.39 10.91 12.73
CA GLU A 172 14.08 10.20 13.82
C GLU A 172 14.88 8.98 13.31
N TYR A 173 14.36 8.33 12.26
CA TYR A 173 15.04 7.22 11.58
C TYR A 173 15.97 7.68 10.45
N HIS A 174 16.17 8.99 10.27
CA HIS A 174 17.01 9.57 9.20
C HIS A 174 16.65 9.03 7.82
N LEU A 175 15.36 8.92 7.52
CA LEU A 175 14.89 8.42 6.23
C LEU A 175 14.94 9.53 5.16
N PRO A 176 15.23 9.16 3.89
CA PRO A 176 15.38 10.13 2.80
C PRO A 176 14.02 10.66 2.37
N TYR A 177 13.28 11.42 3.06
CA TYR A 177 12.00 12.09 2.73
C TYR A 177 11.35 12.70 3.98
N SER A 178 12.16 13.03 4.98
CA SER A 178 11.66 13.66 6.21
C SER A 178 11.26 15.12 6.03
N GLU A 179 11.59 15.72 4.88
CA GLU A 179 11.26 17.12 4.53
C GLU A 179 9.94 17.26 3.77
#